data_0d5b4f73d5b413f7c2527fc70fe0d825
#
_entry.id   0d5b4f73d5b413f7c2527fc70fe0d825
#
_cell.length_a   1.000
_cell.length_b   1.000
_cell.length_c   1.000
_cell.angle_alpha   90.00
_cell.angle_beta   90.00
_cell.angle_gamma   90.00
#
_symmetry.space_group_name_H-M   'P 1'
#
loop_
_entity.id
_entity.type
_entity.pdbx_description
1 polymer ?
#
loop_
_entity_poly.entity_id
_entity_poly.type
_entity_poly.pdbx_seq_one_letter_code
_entity_poly.pdbx_strand_id
1 'polypeptide(L)'
;MKMEITEKLKFIGCEIIYREACRLAAESPYRIDLEFLPKGLHNLPSAQMLSRLQAAVDAVSAQKGYKAVLLGYARCNNGLAGLAARSIPLVIPKAHDCITFFFGGRSAYKEYFDAQPGTYFLTTGWCERDNPEVEGGRDVMDQLGLSMTYDQMVEKYGKENADYIRETLGDGLKNYSRLCYIEMGVGDESVFIGSARQFADEKGWSFERRPGDWSLFEKLFYGKWDGDFLIVQPGRTIAARNDDEVLGLGE
;
A
#
# COMPACT_ATOMS: atom_id res chain seq x y z
N MET A 1 17.68 24.38 30.26
CA MET A 1 17.02 23.11 29.90
C MET A 1 17.67 22.65 28.61
N LYS A 2 18.55 21.63 28.62
CA LYS A 2 19.07 21.03 27.39
C LYS A 2 17.91 20.19 26.81
N MET A 3 17.33 20.62 25.70
CA MET A 3 16.45 19.76 24.92
C MET A 3 17.33 18.64 24.36
N GLU A 4 17.04 17.38 24.72
CA GLU A 4 17.60 16.25 24.04
C GLU A 4 17.19 16.33 22.55
N ILE A 5 18.19 16.26 21.66
CA ILE A 5 17.92 16.27 20.22
C ILE A 5 17.30 14.93 19.88
N THR A 6 16.00 14.92 19.66
CA THR A 6 15.29 13.73 19.18
C THR A 6 15.86 13.30 17.82
N GLU A 7 16.20 12.04 17.68
CA GLU A 7 16.70 11.49 16.41
C GLU A 7 15.70 11.74 15.27
N LYS A 8 16.24 11.93 14.08
CA LYS A 8 15.45 12.32 12.90
C LYS A 8 15.33 11.17 11.92
N LEU A 9 14.10 10.91 11.46
CA LEU A 9 13.78 9.91 10.45
C LEU A 9 13.14 10.57 9.23
N LYS A 10 13.34 9.98 8.08
CA LYS A 10 12.59 10.31 6.86
C LYS A 10 11.58 9.20 6.60
N PHE A 11 10.35 9.54 6.32
CA PHE A 11 9.34 8.60 5.85
C PHE A 11 9.05 8.87 4.38
N ILE A 12 9.01 7.81 3.56
CA ILE A 12 8.55 7.82 2.19
C ILE A 12 7.50 6.71 2.07
N GLY A 13 6.26 7.06 1.77
CA GLY A 13 5.17 6.10 1.76
C GLY A 13 4.14 6.34 0.67
N CYS A 14 3.32 5.31 0.45
CA CYS A 14 2.15 5.43 -0.39
C CYS A 14 1.11 6.33 0.29
N GLU A 15 0.46 7.19 -0.47
CA GLU A 15 -0.56 8.10 0.06
C GLU A 15 -1.80 7.39 0.63
N ILE A 16 -2.00 6.11 0.35
CA ILE A 16 -3.11 5.35 0.96
C ILE A 16 -3.01 5.24 2.49
N ILE A 17 -1.81 5.35 3.04
CA ILE A 17 -1.57 5.33 4.50
C ILE A 17 -1.30 6.73 5.06
N TYR A 18 -1.76 7.77 4.35
CA TYR A 18 -1.50 9.17 4.70
C TYR A 18 -1.96 9.52 6.12
N ARG A 19 -3.21 9.19 6.45
CA ARG A 19 -3.80 9.54 7.74
C ARG A 19 -3.10 8.85 8.90
N GLU A 20 -2.84 7.56 8.74
CA GLU A 20 -2.14 6.72 9.72
C GLU A 20 -0.72 7.24 9.94
N ALA A 21 0.01 7.51 8.86
CA ALA A 21 1.37 8.03 8.93
C ALA A 21 1.43 9.42 9.59
N CYS A 22 0.52 10.33 9.25
CA CYS A 22 0.45 11.66 9.86
C CYS A 22 0.18 11.58 11.37
N ARG A 23 -0.78 10.74 11.79
CA ARG A 23 -1.07 10.51 13.20
C ARG A 23 0.15 9.99 13.94
N LEU A 24 0.76 8.92 13.44
CA LEU A 24 1.90 8.30 14.11
C LEU A 24 3.16 9.16 14.09
N ALA A 25 3.37 9.96 13.05
CA ALA A 25 4.46 10.93 13.02
C ALA A 25 4.31 12.00 14.12
N ALA A 26 3.07 12.42 14.41
CA ALA A 26 2.78 13.38 15.47
C ALA A 26 2.96 12.77 16.88
N GLU A 27 2.70 11.49 17.05
CA GLU A 27 2.80 10.74 18.30
C GLU A 27 4.20 10.12 18.53
N SER A 28 5.04 10.04 17.47
CA SER A 28 6.34 9.37 17.52
C SER A 28 7.34 10.06 18.46
N PRO A 29 8.18 9.28 19.15
CA PRO A 29 9.32 9.84 19.89
C PRO A 29 10.41 10.41 18.99
N TYR A 30 10.36 10.15 17.69
CA TYR A 30 11.29 10.64 16.67
C TYR A 30 10.73 11.86 15.93
N ARG A 31 11.61 12.68 15.38
CA ARG A 31 11.22 13.72 14.41
C ARG A 31 11.14 13.07 13.04
N ILE A 32 9.94 13.01 12.46
CA ILE A 32 9.71 12.33 11.18
C ILE A 32 9.30 13.33 10.12
N ASP A 33 10.10 13.46 9.06
CA ASP A 33 9.76 14.22 7.87
C ASP A 33 9.02 13.30 6.89
N LEU A 34 7.74 13.59 6.63
CA LEU A 34 6.87 12.77 5.77
C LEU A 34 6.99 13.18 4.31
N GLU A 35 6.94 12.19 3.43
CA GLU A 35 6.78 12.33 1.98
C GLU A 35 5.87 11.23 1.47
N PHE A 36 4.92 11.59 0.62
CA PHE A 36 3.98 10.64 0.06
C PHE A 36 4.09 10.63 -1.46
N LEU A 37 4.01 9.43 -2.02
CA LEU A 37 3.94 9.21 -3.46
C LEU A 37 2.53 8.69 -3.81
N PRO A 38 2.05 8.97 -5.03
CA PRO A 38 0.71 8.60 -5.45
C PRO A 38 0.43 7.09 -5.35
N LYS A 39 -0.79 6.71 -4.97
CA LYS A 39 -1.20 5.29 -4.89
C LYS A 39 -1.08 4.58 -6.24
N GLY A 40 -1.26 5.32 -7.33
CA GLY A 40 -1.16 4.80 -8.68
C GLY A 40 0.20 4.20 -9.06
N LEU A 41 1.25 4.41 -8.27
CA LEU A 41 2.56 3.82 -8.55
C LEU A 41 2.51 2.29 -8.62
N HIS A 42 1.66 1.63 -7.84
CA HIS A 42 1.56 0.16 -7.87
C HIS A 42 0.90 -0.37 -9.14
N ASN A 43 0.20 0.48 -9.90
CA ASN A 43 -0.40 0.15 -11.19
C ASN A 43 0.61 0.24 -12.35
N LEU A 44 1.77 0.85 -12.11
CA LEU A 44 2.83 0.95 -13.09
C LEU A 44 3.61 -0.37 -13.21
N PRO A 45 4.26 -0.62 -14.36
CA PRO A 45 5.24 -1.70 -14.46
C PRO A 45 6.29 -1.60 -13.34
N SER A 46 6.71 -2.75 -12.79
CA SER A 46 7.63 -2.81 -11.62
C SER A 46 8.88 -1.95 -11.78
N ALA A 47 9.46 -1.90 -12.99
CA ALA A 47 10.65 -1.09 -13.26
C ALA A 47 10.36 0.43 -13.15
N GLN A 48 9.17 0.88 -13.54
CA GLN A 48 8.79 2.28 -13.42
C GLN A 48 8.51 2.65 -11.95
N MET A 49 7.82 1.79 -11.22
CA MET A 49 7.62 1.96 -9.78
C MET A 49 8.96 2.03 -9.06
N LEU A 50 9.88 1.08 -9.33
CA LEU A 50 11.23 1.09 -8.76
C LEU A 50 11.97 2.40 -9.06
N SER A 51 11.93 2.86 -10.31
CA SER A 51 12.59 4.13 -10.70
C SER A 51 12.07 5.33 -9.91
N ARG A 52 10.74 5.43 -9.70
CA ARG A 52 10.13 6.51 -8.91
C ARG A 52 10.50 6.43 -7.44
N LEU A 53 10.48 5.24 -6.86
CA LEU A 53 10.87 5.01 -5.46
C LEU A 53 12.36 5.29 -5.26
N GLN A 54 13.22 4.84 -6.19
CA GLN A 54 14.64 5.10 -6.11
C GLN A 54 14.94 6.60 -6.20
N ALA A 55 14.25 7.33 -7.08
CA ALA A 55 14.41 8.78 -7.18
C ALA A 55 14.04 9.49 -5.87
N ALA A 56 12.96 9.07 -5.20
CA ALA A 56 12.57 9.62 -3.90
C ALA A 56 13.62 9.31 -2.81
N VAL A 57 14.17 8.08 -2.79
CA VAL A 57 15.25 7.70 -1.87
C VAL A 57 16.52 8.49 -2.16
N ASP A 58 16.87 8.65 -3.44
CA ASP A 58 18.10 9.38 -3.87
C ASP A 58 18.01 10.88 -3.53
N ALA A 59 16.82 11.45 -3.48
CA ALA A 59 16.59 12.84 -3.08
C ALA A 59 16.79 13.08 -1.58
N VAL A 60 16.89 12.02 -0.76
CA VAL A 60 17.12 12.18 0.68
C VAL A 60 18.56 12.54 0.98
N SER A 61 18.79 13.79 1.35
CA SER A 61 20.15 14.27 1.66
C SER A 61 20.69 13.71 2.98
N ALA A 62 21.86 13.07 2.93
CA ALA A 62 22.59 12.63 4.12
C ALA A 62 22.93 13.79 5.08
N GLN A 63 23.10 15.01 4.55
CA GLN A 63 23.43 16.21 5.34
C GLN A 63 22.29 16.62 6.28
N LYS A 64 21.06 16.16 6.05
CA LYS A 64 19.91 16.44 6.93
C LYS A 64 19.93 15.63 8.23
N GLY A 65 20.89 14.71 8.40
CA GLY A 65 21.10 13.95 9.62
C GLY A 65 20.03 12.91 9.93
N TYR A 66 19.38 12.35 8.91
CA TYR A 66 18.43 11.24 9.11
C TYR A 66 19.17 9.96 9.52
N LYS A 67 18.63 9.27 10.52
CA LYS A 67 19.13 7.96 11.00
C LYS A 67 18.70 6.81 10.09
N ALA A 68 17.49 6.90 9.55
CA ALA A 68 16.92 5.93 8.62
C ALA A 68 15.88 6.58 7.71
N VAL A 69 15.63 5.93 6.57
CA VAL A 69 14.47 6.17 5.72
C VAL A 69 13.47 5.05 5.97
N LEU A 70 12.32 5.39 6.50
CA LEU A 70 11.20 4.48 6.69
C LEU A 70 10.41 4.38 5.38
N LEU A 71 10.19 3.18 4.89
CA LEU A 71 9.40 2.94 3.69
C LEU A 71 7.99 2.46 4.04
N GLY A 72 7.00 3.30 3.80
CA GLY A 72 5.58 2.98 3.92
C GLY A 72 5.06 2.27 2.68
N TYR A 73 5.73 1.17 2.30
CA TYR A 73 5.43 0.33 1.16
C TYR A 73 5.49 -1.14 1.55
N ALA A 74 4.79 -1.97 0.81
CA ALA A 74 4.90 -3.41 0.83
C ALA A 74 5.61 -3.89 -0.46
N ARG A 75 5.71 -5.20 -0.68
CA ARG A 75 6.26 -5.78 -1.91
C ARG A 75 5.61 -5.22 -3.18
N CYS A 76 4.31 -4.92 -3.15
CA CYS A 76 3.51 -4.24 -4.17
C CYS A 76 4.02 -4.49 -5.60
N ASN A 77 3.47 -5.44 -6.33
CA ASN A 77 3.86 -5.73 -7.72
C ASN A 77 5.38 -5.88 -7.96
N ASN A 78 6.16 -6.33 -6.94
CA ASN A 78 7.63 -6.41 -6.97
C ASN A 78 8.36 -5.08 -7.24
N GLY A 79 7.70 -3.94 -7.13
CA GLY A 79 8.29 -2.63 -7.41
C GLY A 79 9.39 -2.19 -6.44
N LEU A 80 9.61 -2.97 -5.37
CA LEU A 80 10.72 -2.74 -4.42
C LEU A 80 11.96 -3.56 -4.73
N ALA A 81 11.88 -4.59 -5.58
CA ALA A 81 13.03 -5.41 -5.92
C ALA A 81 14.07 -4.58 -6.69
N GLY A 82 15.28 -4.52 -6.18
CA GLY A 82 16.37 -3.69 -6.70
C GLY A 82 16.48 -2.31 -6.06
N LEU A 83 15.56 -1.89 -5.19
CA LEU A 83 15.68 -0.60 -4.49
C LEU A 83 16.91 -0.61 -3.60
N ALA A 84 17.79 0.37 -3.81
CA ALA A 84 19.09 0.47 -3.15
C ALA A 84 19.08 1.50 -2.01
N ALA A 85 19.61 1.11 -0.86
CA ALA A 85 19.99 2.06 0.18
C ALA A 85 21.27 2.81 -0.25
N ARG A 86 21.23 4.14 -0.21
CA ARG A 86 22.40 4.96 -0.56
C ARG A 86 23.28 5.18 0.67
N SER A 87 23.24 6.37 1.23
CA SER A 87 24.06 6.74 2.40
C SER A 87 23.33 6.56 3.73
N ILE A 88 22.03 6.28 3.69
CA ILE A 88 21.14 6.15 4.85
C ILE A 88 20.46 4.78 4.77
N PRO A 89 20.38 4.00 5.87
CA PRO A 89 19.71 2.72 5.85
C PRO A 89 18.21 2.89 5.57
N LEU A 90 17.63 1.92 4.84
CA LEU A 90 16.18 1.82 4.64
C LEU A 90 15.58 0.83 5.63
N VAL A 91 14.40 1.14 6.13
CA VAL A 91 13.61 0.24 6.99
C VAL A 91 12.27 0.03 6.31
N ILE A 92 11.94 -1.23 6.04
CA ILE A 92 10.73 -1.60 5.32
C ILE A 92 10.03 -2.79 5.98
N PRO A 93 8.70 -2.75 6.16
CA PRO A 93 7.96 -3.93 6.60
C PRO A 93 8.01 -5.06 5.57
N LYS A 94 8.16 -6.28 6.07
CA LYS A 94 8.08 -7.48 5.25
C LYS A 94 6.61 -7.82 5.01
N ALA A 95 5.99 -7.14 4.06
CA ALA A 95 4.57 -7.22 3.76
C ALA A 95 4.35 -7.53 2.27
N HIS A 96 3.33 -8.34 1.95
CA HIS A 96 2.96 -8.66 0.57
C HIS A 96 2.35 -7.45 -0.12
N ASP A 97 1.43 -6.78 0.57
CA ASP A 97 0.69 -5.62 0.11
C ASP A 97 0.40 -4.66 1.28
N CYS A 98 -0.20 -3.52 0.96
CA CYS A 98 -0.51 -2.51 1.95
C CYS A 98 -1.55 -2.97 2.99
N ILE A 99 -2.42 -3.93 2.66
CA ILE A 99 -3.44 -4.44 3.59
C ILE A 99 -2.77 -5.11 4.81
N THR A 100 -1.59 -5.70 4.61
CA THR A 100 -0.79 -6.26 5.71
C THR A 100 -0.53 -5.25 6.83
N PHE A 101 -0.35 -3.96 6.50
CA PHE A 101 -0.17 -2.91 7.51
C PHE A 101 -1.40 -2.77 8.40
N PHE A 102 -2.57 -2.80 7.80
CA PHE A 102 -3.85 -2.61 8.50
C PHE A 102 -4.28 -3.82 9.32
N PHE A 103 -3.67 -4.98 9.07
CA PHE A 103 -3.83 -6.20 9.86
C PHE A 103 -2.77 -6.33 10.99
N GLY A 104 -1.87 -5.35 11.14
CA GLY A 104 -0.83 -5.37 12.15
C GLY A 104 0.33 -6.33 11.88
N GLY A 105 0.32 -7.03 10.72
CA GLY A 105 1.41 -7.91 10.31
C GLY A 105 0.99 -9.09 9.44
N ARG A 106 1.99 -9.81 8.94
CA ARG A 106 1.84 -10.91 7.97
C ARG A 106 0.98 -12.06 8.48
N SER A 107 1.19 -12.46 9.74
CA SER A 107 0.50 -13.63 10.30
C SER A 107 -1.01 -13.42 10.39
N ALA A 108 -1.45 -12.26 10.93
CA ALA A 108 -2.85 -11.94 11.06
C ALA A 108 -3.53 -11.76 9.69
N TYR A 109 -2.82 -11.13 8.73
CA TYR A 109 -3.34 -11.00 7.37
C TYR A 109 -3.48 -12.36 6.68
N LYS A 110 -2.46 -13.23 6.80
CA LYS A 110 -2.51 -14.57 6.23
C LYS A 110 -3.65 -15.41 6.82
N GLU A 111 -3.81 -15.39 8.14
CA GLU A 111 -4.89 -16.12 8.81
C GLU A 111 -6.26 -15.68 8.30
N TYR A 112 -6.49 -14.37 8.18
CA TYR A 112 -7.73 -13.83 7.64
C TYR A 112 -7.93 -14.23 6.17
N PHE A 113 -6.88 -14.07 5.35
CA PHE A 113 -6.95 -14.36 3.92
C PHE A 113 -7.26 -15.84 3.64
N ASP A 114 -6.63 -16.75 4.40
CA ASP A 114 -6.86 -18.18 4.28
C ASP A 114 -8.29 -18.57 4.72
N ALA A 115 -8.82 -17.89 5.75
CA ALA A 115 -10.17 -18.14 6.26
C ALA A 115 -11.28 -17.51 5.39
N GLN A 116 -11.00 -16.40 4.72
CA GLN A 116 -11.96 -15.60 3.96
C GLN A 116 -11.42 -15.26 2.55
N PRO A 117 -11.19 -16.26 1.69
CA PRO A 117 -10.75 -16.01 0.32
C PRO A 117 -11.83 -15.22 -0.45
N GLY A 118 -11.42 -14.45 -1.44
CA GLY A 118 -12.34 -13.62 -2.22
C GLY A 118 -12.86 -12.39 -1.47
N THR A 119 -12.06 -11.85 -0.54
CA THR A 119 -12.35 -10.59 0.14
C THR A 119 -11.72 -9.41 -0.61
N TYR A 120 -12.53 -8.42 -0.94
CA TYR A 120 -12.08 -7.11 -1.43
C TYR A 120 -11.90 -6.17 -0.23
N PHE A 121 -10.72 -5.57 -0.11
CA PHE A 121 -10.40 -4.71 1.03
C PHE A 121 -10.49 -3.24 0.66
N LEU A 122 -11.09 -2.45 1.55
CA LEU A 122 -11.08 -0.99 1.48
C LEU A 122 -10.62 -0.39 2.82
N THR A 123 -9.96 0.75 2.72
CA THR A 123 -9.59 1.62 3.82
C THR A 123 -9.93 3.06 3.47
N THR A 124 -9.90 3.96 4.43
CA THR A 124 -10.09 5.40 4.17
C THR A 124 -9.16 5.90 3.07
N GLY A 125 -7.88 5.55 3.12
CA GLY A 125 -6.91 6.02 2.14
C GLY A 125 -7.17 5.51 0.73
N TRP A 126 -7.69 4.30 0.56
CA TRP A 126 -8.13 3.79 -0.75
C TRP A 126 -9.31 4.57 -1.31
N CYS A 127 -10.24 4.97 -0.45
CA CYS A 127 -11.44 5.69 -0.87
C CYS A 127 -11.16 7.18 -1.17
N GLU A 128 -10.38 7.86 -0.30
CA GLU A 128 -10.17 9.31 -0.44
C GLU A 128 -9.09 9.71 -1.45
N ARG A 129 -8.21 8.77 -1.83
CA ARG A 129 -7.08 9.01 -2.74
C ARG A 129 -7.32 8.47 -4.15
N ASP A 130 -8.57 8.37 -4.54
CA ASP A 130 -8.94 7.94 -5.89
C ASP A 130 -8.90 9.15 -6.84
N ASN A 131 -7.77 9.33 -7.51
CA ASN A 131 -7.59 10.40 -8.50
C ASN A 131 -7.16 9.82 -9.84
N PRO A 132 -8.09 9.67 -10.79
CA PRO A 132 -7.82 9.10 -12.12
C PRO A 132 -6.95 10.00 -13.01
N GLU A 133 -6.75 11.28 -12.65
CA GLU A 133 -5.98 12.24 -13.43
C GLU A 133 -4.46 12.14 -13.15
N VAL A 134 -4.06 11.46 -12.08
CA VAL A 134 -2.64 11.29 -11.74
C VAL A 134 -2.06 10.10 -12.52
N GLU A 135 -0.77 10.18 -12.88
CA GLU A 135 -0.03 9.10 -13.51
C GLU A 135 -0.19 7.80 -12.69
N GLY A 136 -0.70 6.73 -13.31
CA GLY A 136 -1.05 5.48 -12.62
C GLY A 136 -2.34 5.55 -11.79
N GLY A 137 -3.07 6.66 -11.83
CA GLY A 137 -4.30 6.86 -11.06
C GLY A 137 -5.47 5.97 -11.48
N ARG A 138 -5.39 5.34 -12.66
CA ARG A 138 -6.34 4.29 -13.04
C ARG A 138 -5.92 2.98 -12.40
N ASP A 139 -6.85 2.34 -11.71
CA ASP A 139 -6.66 0.99 -11.20
C ASP A 139 -6.24 0.02 -12.34
N VAL A 140 -5.51 -1.05 -12.00
CA VAL A 140 -5.17 -2.14 -12.95
C VAL A 140 -6.43 -2.66 -13.63
N MET A 141 -7.54 -2.74 -12.91
CA MET A 141 -8.84 -3.13 -13.45
C MET A 141 -9.34 -2.13 -14.49
N ASP A 142 -9.17 -0.82 -14.25
CA ASP A 142 -9.48 0.23 -15.22
C ASP A 142 -8.58 0.18 -16.46
N GLN A 143 -7.29 -0.07 -16.25
CA GLN A 143 -6.32 -0.17 -17.34
C GLN A 143 -6.61 -1.38 -18.25
N LEU A 144 -7.06 -2.48 -17.67
CA LEU A 144 -7.49 -3.68 -18.38
C LEU A 144 -8.92 -3.56 -18.94
N GLY A 145 -9.62 -2.45 -18.68
CA GLY A 145 -11.02 -2.25 -19.07
C GLY A 145 -12.01 -3.10 -18.28
N LEU A 146 -11.58 -3.73 -17.18
CA LEU A 146 -12.39 -4.64 -16.38
C LEU A 146 -13.33 -3.91 -15.40
N SER A 147 -13.09 -2.63 -15.15
CA SER A 147 -14.01 -1.75 -14.40
C SER A 147 -15.11 -1.16 -15.27
N MET A 148 -14.99 -1.28 -16.60
CA MET A 148 -16.03 -0.81 -17.53
C MET A 148 -17.27 -1.68 -17.42
N THR A 149 -18.44 -1.03 -17.40
CA THR A 149 -19.70 -1.77 -17.57
C THR A 149 -19.75 -2.40 -18.96
N TYR A 150 -20.53 -3.44 -19.13
CA TYR A 150 -20.71 -4.08 -20.44
C TYR A 150 -21.12 -3.07 -21.53
N ASP A 151 -22.04 -2.16 -21.18
CA ASP A 151 -22.51 -1.12 -22.11
C ASP A 151 -21.38 -0.16 -22.54
N GLN A 152 -20.53 0.23 -21.61
CA GLN A 152 -19.33 1.04 -21.90
C GLN A 152 -18.32 0.28 -22.76
N MET A 153 -18.15 -1.04 -22.55
CA MET A 153 -17.31 -1.86 -23.41
C MET A 153 -17.91 -1.96 -24.83
N VAL A 154 -19.22 -2.14 -24.95
CA VAL A 154 -19.92 -2.18 -26.23
C VAL A 154 -19.80 -0.86 -26.98
N GLU A 155 -19.96 0.27 -26.29
CA GLU A 155 -19.82 1.61 -26.87
C GLU A 155 -18.39 1.85 -27.39
N LYS A 156 -17.38 1.40 -26.63
CA LYS A 156 -15.97 1.67 -26.94
C LYS A 156 -15.36 0.70 -27.96
N TYR A 157 -15.71 -0.57 -27.88
CA TYR A 157 -15.05 -1.65 -28.63
C TYR A 157 -15.97 -2.38 -29.60
N GLY A 158 -17.28 -2.10 -29.59
CA GLY A 158 -18.30 -2.85 -30.28
C GLY A 158 -18.68 -4.15 -29.57
N LYS A 159 -19.87 -4.67 -29.90
CA LYS A 159 -20.47 -5.80 -29.16
C LYS A 159 -19.60 -7.07 -29.20
N GLU A 160 -19.10 -7.46 -30.37
CA GLU A 160 -18.30 -8.69 -30.54
C GLU A 160 -17.01 -8.66 -29.70
N ASN A 161 -16.32 -7.51 -29.71
CA ASN A 161 -15.11 -7.35 -28.89
C ASN A 161 -15.43 -7.26 -27.41
N ALA A 162 -16.53 -6.63 -27.01
CA ALA A 162 -16.98 -6.57 -25.63
C ALA A 162 -17.34 -7.97 -25.13
N ASP A 163 -18.02 -8.79 -25.91
CA ASP A 163 -18.31 -10.19 -25.60
C ASP A 163 -17.02 -11.00 -25.45
N TYR A 164 -16.07 -10.87 -26.38
CA TYR A 164 -14.77 -11.54 -26.33
C TYR A 164 -13.93 -11.13 -25.08
N ILE A 165 -13.88 -9.83 -24.78
CA ILE A 165 -13.19 -9.30 -23.59
C ILE A 165 -13.81 -9.90 -22.34
N ARG A 166 -15.13 -9.91 -22.24
CA ARG A 166 -15.86 -10.45 -21.10
C ARG A 166 -15.68 -11.96 -20.93
N GLU A 167 -15.66 -12.71 -22.03
CA GLU A 167 -15.42 -14.16 -22.01
C GLU A 167 -13.98 -14.50 -21.65
N THR A 168 -13.00 -13.76 -22.19
CA THR A 168 -11.57 -14.06 -22.09
C THR A 168 -10.98 -13.59 -20.76
N LEU A 169 -11.27 -12.35 -20.37
CA LEU A 169 -10.73 -11.74 -19.15
C LEU A 169 -11.65 -11.99 -17.95
N GLY A 170 -12.90 -12.32 -18.20
CA GLY A 170 -13.94 -12.46 -17.18
C GLY A 170 -14.30 -11.12 -16.54
N ASP A 171 -15.19 -11.16 -15.57
CA ASP A 171 -15.37 -10.07 -14.62
C ASP A 171 -14.21 -10.15 -13.63
N GLY A 172 -13.30 -9.19 -13.64
CA GLY A 172 -12.16 -9.17 -12.71
C GLY A 172 -12.56 -9.21 -11.25
N LEU A 173 -13.83 -8.92 -10.98
CA LEU A 173 -14.43 -8.98 -9.66
C LEU A 173 -15.17 -10.31 -9.37
N LYS A 174 -15.26 -11.24 -10.33
CA LYS A 174 -16.03 -12.48 -10.19
C LYS A 174 -15.59 -13.39 -9.02
N ASN A 175 -14.32 -13.28 -8.63
CA ASN A 175 -13.76 -14.08 -7.54
C ASN A 175 -13.96 -13.45 -6.17
N TYR A 176 -14.53 -12.24 -6.12
CA TYR A 176 -14.85 -11.57 -4.86
C TYR A 176 -16.31 -11.85 -4.49
N SER A 177 -16.55 -12.11 -3.22
CA SER A 177 -17.86 -12.34 -2.65
C SER A 177 -18.11 -11.58 -1.36
N ARG A 178 -17.07 -10.86 -0.91
CA ARG A 178 -17.05 -10.09 0.34
C ARG A 178 -16.30 -8.80 0.15
N LEU A 179 -16.78 -7.73 0.80
CA LEU A 179 -16.03 -6.49 1.00
C LEU A 179 -15.77 -6.31 2.48
N CYS A 180 -14.50 -6.15 2.84
CA CYS A 180 -14.07 -5.82 4.18
C CYS A 180 -13.55 -4.37 4.21
N TYR A 181 -14.26 -3.48 4.92
CA TYR A 181 -13.78 -2.15 5.23
C TYR A 181 -13.00 -2.18 6.54
N ILE A 182 -11.73 -1.78 6.49
CA ILE A 182 -10.85 -1.78 7.66
C ILE A 182 -10.85 -0.37 8.27
N GLU A 183 -11.31 -0.27 9.52
CA GLU A 183 -11.47 0.99 10.25
C GLU A 183 -10.24 1.26 11.12
N MET A 184 -9.52 2.33 10.84
CA MET A 184 -8.37 2.75 11.63
C MET A 184 -8.74 3.80 12.69
N GLY A 185 -9.93 4.35 12.66
CA GLY A 185 -10.39 5.36 13.62
C GLY A 185 -9.65 6.70 13.47
N VAL A 186 -9.28 7.08 12.23
CA VAL A 186 -8.61 8.35 11.95
C VAL A 186 -9.47 9.21 11.04
N GLY A 187 -10.04 10.26 11.63
CA GLY A 187 -11.00 11.13 10.95
C GLY A 187 -12.41 10.55 10.94
N ASP A 188 -13.30 11.14 10.15
CA ASP A 188 -14.67 10.64 9.96
C ASP A 188 -14.69 9.63 8.80
N GLU A 189 -14.84 8.37 9.13
CA GLU A 189 -14.89 7.27 8.17
C GLU A 189 -16.32 6.94 7.70
N SER A 190 -17.35 7.58 8.28
CA SER A 190 -18.76 7.23 8.07
C SER A 190 -19.19 7.28 6.61
N VAL A 191 -18.72 8.29 5.86
CA VAL A 191 -19.03 8.45 4.43
C VAL A 191 -18.43 7.30 3.61
N PHE A 192 -17.18 6.94 3.88
CA PHE A 192 -16.49 5.86 3.17
C PHE A 192 -17.09 4.50 3.47
N ILE A 193 -17.46 4.25 4.75
CA ILE A 193 -18.16 3.03 5.18
C ILE A 193 -19.50 2.93 4.48
N GLY A 194 -20.27 4.03 4.38
CA GLY A 194 -21.55 4.08 3.68
C GLY A 194 -21.40 3.71 2.19
N SER A 195 -20.46 4.33 1.51
CA SER A 195 -20.15 4.05 0.09
C SER A 195 -19.67 2.62 -0.13
N ALA A 196 -18.81 2.10 0.75
CA ALA A 196 -18.32 0.73 0.68
C ALA A 196 -19.45 -0.29 0.85
N ARG A 197 -20.39 -0.04 1.78
CA ARG A 197 -21.58 -0.89 1.96
C ARG A 197 -22.46 -0.88 0.70
N GLN A 198 -22.73 0.32 0.18
CA GLN A 198 -23.54 0.44 -1.04
C GLN A 198 -22.89 -0.32 -2.21
N PHE A 199 -21.56 -0.20 -2.39
CA PHE A 199 -20.83 -0.93 -3.43
C PHE A 199 -20.94 -2.46 -3.24
N ALA A 200 -20.83 -2.96 -2.01
CA ALA A 200 -20.99 -4.38 -1.72
C ALA A 200 -22.42 -4.86 -2.05
N ASP A 201 -23.43 -4.08 -1.67
CA ASP A 201 -24.85 -4.38 -1.96
C ASP A 201 -25.12 -4.43 -3.47
N GLU A 202 -24.58 -3.48 -4.25
CA GLU A 202 -24.69 -3.45 -5.72
C GLU A 202 -24.03 -4.66 -6.39
N LYS A 203 -22.96 -5.20 -5.79
CA LYS A 203 -22.27 -6.41 -6.28
C LYS A 203 -22.87 -7.71 -5.75
N GLY A 204 -23.81 -7.65 -4.81
CA GLY A 204 -24.34 -8.83 -4.12
C GLY A 204 -23.33 -9.49 -3.19
N TRP A 205 -22.36 -8.74 -2.69
CA TRP A 205 -21.32 -9.22 -1.78
C TRP A 205 -21.73 -9.04 -0.32
N SER A 206 -21.20 -9.90 0.55
CA SER A 206 -21.30 -9.65 1.99
C SER A 206 -20.42 -8.46 2.37
N PHE A 207 -20.88 -7.66 3.34
CA PHE A 207 -20.15 -6.50 3.85
C PHE A 207 -19.70 -6.73 5.29
N GLU A 208 -18.42 -6.48 5.56
CA GLU A 208 -17.80 -6.56 6.88
C GLU A 208 -17.16 -5.22 7.23
N ARG A 209 -17.30 -4.79 8.50
CA ARG A 209 -16.49 -3.74 9.11
C ARG A 209 -15.53 -4.42 10.09
N ARG A 210 -14.27 -4.10 9.97
CA ARG A 210 -13.23 -4.67 10.82
C ARG A 210 -12.37 -3.56 11.44
N PRO A 211 -12.15 -3.56 12.76
CA PRO A 211 -11.15 -2.67 13.35
C PRO A 211 -9.77 -3.05 12.82
N GLY A 212 -9.01 -2.06 12.42
CA GLY A 212 -7.63 -2.24 12.00
C GLY A 212 -6.69 -2.38 13.21
N ASP A 213 -5.51 -2.94 12.96
CA ASP A 213 -4.47 -3.15 13.95
C ASP A 213 -3.29 -2.19 13.69
N TRP A 214 -2.95 -1.38 14.66
CA TRP A 214 -1.89 -0.38 14.59
C TRP A 214 -0.48 -0.94 14.78
N SER A 215 -0.33 -2.19 15.22
CA SER A 215 0.94 -2.75 15.69
C SER A 215 2.09 -2.60 14.70
N LEU A 216 1.88 -2.93 13.41
CA LEU A 216 2.93 -2.84 12.41
C LEU A 216 3.29 -1.38 12.08
N PHE A 217 2.29 -0.51 12.02
CA PHE A 217 2.49 0.92 11.86
C PHE A 217 3.28 1.52 13.03
N GLU A 218 2.85 1.22 14.28
CA GLU A 218 3.52 1.70 15.48
C GLU A 218 4.98 1.22 15.55
N LYS A 219 5.24 -0.05 15.27
CA LYS A 219 6.61 -0.58 15.22
C LYS A 219 7.47 0.21 14.23
N LEU A 220 6.94 0.52 13.03
CA LEU A 220 7.66 1.28 12.01
C LEU A 220 8.02 2.68 12.51
N PHE A 221 7.03 3.42 13.03
CA PHE A 221 7.17 4.82 13.41
C PHE A 221 7.86 5.04 14.77
N TYR A 222 7.85 4.03 15.66
CA TYR A 222 8.44 4.12 17.01
C TYR A 222 9.79 3.43 17.11
N GLY A 223 10.39 3.03 15.97
CA GLY A 223 11.73 2.46 15.96
C GLY A 223 11.83 1.02 16.52
N LYS A 224 10.71 0.31 16.62
CA LYS A 224 10.64 -1.07 17.12
C LYS A 224 10.79 -2.07 15.98
N TRP A 225 11.87 -1.97 15.22
CA TRP A 225 12.08 -2.77 14.01
C TRP A 225 12.63 -4.15 14.35
N ASP A 226 11.71 -5.07 14.55
CA ASP A 226 11.97 -6.49 14.85
C ASP A 226 12.00 -7.37 13.57
N GLY A 227 11.73 -8.67 13.71
CA GLY A 227 11.68 -9.64 12.61
C GLY A 227 10.65 -9.34 11.51
N ASP A 228 9.69 -8.44 11.76
CA ASP A 228 8.70 -8.00 10.79
C ASP A 228 9.27 -6.96 9.80
N PHE A 229 10.51 -6.52 10.00
CA PHE A 229 11.15 -5.50 9.16
C PHE A 229 12.41 -6.01 8.49
N LEU A 230 12.66 -5.52 7.28
CA LEU A 230 13.95 -5.61 6.61
C LEU A 230 14.69 -4.29 6.80
N ILE A 231 15.91 -4.35 7.34
CA ILE A 231 16.81 -3.21 7.44
C ILE A 231 17.87 -3.36 6.35
N VAL A 232 17.84 -2.46 5.37
CA VAL A 232 18.76 -2.45 4.24
C VAL A 232 19.88 -1.46 4.53
N GLN A 233 21.06 -1.96 4.77
CA GLN A 233 22.23 -1.12 5.04
C GLN A 233 22.68 -0.38 3.78
N PRO A 234 23.36 0.78 3.90
CA PRO A 234 23.95 1.49 2.79
C PRO A 234 24.76 0.58 1.86
N GLY A 235 24.54 0.73 0.56
CA GLY A 235 25.20 -0.08 -0.48
C GLY A 235 24.51 -1.43 -0.77
N ARG A 236 23.46 -1.81 -0.03
CA ARG A 236 22.69 -3.05 -0.29
C ARG A 236 21.39 -2.71 -0.99
N THR A 237 20.80 -3.73 -1.61
CA THR A 237 19.52 -3.66 -2.32
C THR A 237 18.45 -4.54 -1.66
N ILE A 238 17.19 -4.29 -2.01
CA ILE A 238 16.06 -5.14 -1.63
C ILE A 238 15.91 -6.23 -2.70
N ALA A 239 15.67 -7.48 -2.26
CA ALA A 239 15.26 -8.59 -3.11
C ALA A 239 13.86 -9.07 -2.73
N ALA A 240 13.04 -9.36 -3.74
CA ALA A 240 11.76 -10.05 -3.50
C ALA A 240 12.04 -11.54 -3.21
N ARG A 241 11.30 -12.09 -2.24
CA ARG A 241 11.36 -13.52 -1.87
C ARG A 241 10.00 -14.16 -2.07
N ASN A 242 10.02 -15.45 -2.41
CA ASN A 242 8.79 -16.24 -2.59
C ASN A 242 8.49 -17.17 -1.39
N ASP A 243 9.05 -16.83 -0.24
CA ASP A 243 8.83 -17.49 1.04
C ASP A 243 8.11 -16.52 2.03
N ASP A 244 7.88 -16.98 3.25
CA ASP A 244 7.20 -16.22 4.30
C ASP A 244 7.93 -14.92 4.68
N GLU A 245 9.21 -14.76 4.30
CA GLU A 245 9.97 -13.54 4.54
C GLU A 245 9.58 -12.40 3.59
N VAL A 246 8.99 -12.70 2.43
CA VAL A 246 8.48 -11.75 1.43
C VAL A 246 9.56 -10.88 0.80
N LEU A 247 10.45 -10.29 1.61
CA LEU A 247 11.56 -9.45 1.22
C LEU A 247 12.86 -9.89 1.91
N GLY A 248 13.98 -9.73 1.22
CA GLY A 248 15.32 -10.01 1.72
C GLY A 248 16.34 -9.03 1.16
N LEU A 249 17.60 -9.24 1.52
CA LEU A 249 18.72 -8.47 0.96
C LEU A 249 19.11 -9.05 -0.39
N GLY A 250 19.26 -8.17 -1.38
CA GLY A 250 19.89 -8.46 -2.66
C GLY A 250 21.43 -8.42 -2.56
N GLU A 251 22.05 -8.93 -3.60
CA GLU A 251 23.51 -8.82 -3.78
C GLU A 251 23.97 -7.39 -3.98
#